data_cb3a364e629a97654118116421a6f963
#
_entry.id   cb3a364e629a97654118116421a6f963
#
_cell.length_a   1.000
_cell.length_b   1.000
_cell.length_c   1.000
_cell.angle_alpha   90.00
_cell.angle_beta   90.00
_cell.angle_gamma   90.00
#
_symmetry.space_group_name_H-M   'P 1'
#
loop_
_entity.id
_entity.type
_entity.pdbx_description
1 polymer ?
#
loop_
_entity_poly.entity_id
_entity_poly.type
_entity_poly.pdbx_seq_one_letter_code
_entity_poly.pdbx_strand_id
1 'polypeptide(L)'
;MIRTYNLPVGGHVVVENGQAVKAGDIIVKIPRAVGKAGDITGGLPRVTELFEARNPSNPAVVSEIDGEITMGKIKRGNREIIVTSKTGEVKKYLVNLSKQILVQENDYVRAGTPLSDGAITPADILAIKGPTAVQEYIVNEVQDVYRLQGVKINDKHFEIIVRQMMRKVEIDEPGDTRFLEQQVVDKQEFMEAVSYTHLRAHETGAY
;
A
#
# COMPACT_ATOMS: atom_id res chain seq x y z
N MET A 1 -12.10 -42.20 13.37
CA MET A 1 -10.77 -42.47 12.81
C MET A 1 -9.95 -41.22 13.03
N ILE A 2 -8.89 -41.26 13.82
CA ILE A 2 -8.02 -40.12 14.08
C ILE A 2 -7.02 -40.01 12.92
N ARG A 3 -6.90 -38.85 12.30
CA ARG A 3 -5.89 -38.59 11.27
C ARG A 3 -4.96 -37.46 11.74
N THR A 4 -3.70 -37.63 11.51
CA THR A 4 -2.65 -36.65 11.87
C THR A 4 -2.12 -36.01 10.60
N TYR A 5 -2.01 -34.69 10.60
CA TYR A 5 -1.46 -33.91 9.49
C TYR A 5 -0.22 -33.16 9.98
N ASN A 6 0.88 -33.28 9.26
CA ASN A 6 2.07 -32.49 9.52
C ASN A 6 1.93 -31.11 8.90
N LEU A 7 2.09 -30.07 9.70
CA LEU A 7 1.96 -28.70 9.27
C LEU A 7 3.32 -28.14 8.85
N PRO A 8 3.41 -27.40 7.73
CA PRO A 8 4.63 -26.73 7.34
C PRO A 8 4.94 -25.57 8.27
N VAL A 9 6.22 -25.23 8.39
CA VAL A 9 6.66 -24.06 9.15
C VAL A 9 6.10 -22.79 8.53
N GLY A 10 5.50 -21.90 9.33
CA GLY A 10 4.88 -20.67 8.87
C GLY A 10 3.41 -20.81 8.45
N GLY A 11 2.80 -22.00 8.60
CA GLY A 11 1.37 -22.17 8.38
C GLY A 11 0.54 -21.59 9.53
N HIS A 12 -0.53 -20.86 9.20
CA HIS A 12 -1.52 -20.37 10.17
C HIS A 12 -2.66 -21.37 10.32
N VAL A 13 -2.90 -21.86 11.55
CA VAL A 13 -4.03 -22.74 11.86
C VAL A 13 -5.30 -21.88 11.95
N VAL A 14 -6.32 -22.25 11.17
CA VAL A 14 -7.59 -21.51 11.05
C VAL A 14 -8.67 -22.06 11.98
N VAL A 15 -8.50 -23.30 12.44
CA VAL A 15 -9.49 -24.01 13.27
C VAL A 15 -9.10 -23.95 14.75
N GLU A 16 -10.10 -23.87 15.62
CA GLU A 16 -9.91 -23.88 17.06
C GLU A 16 -9.82 -25.32 17.62
N ASN A 17 -9.21 -25.45 18.79
CA ASN A 17 -9.11 -26.74 19.46
C ASN A 17 -10.49 -27.26 19.87
N GLY A 18 -10.82 -28.47 19.43
CA GLY A 18 -12.13 -29.08 19.67
C GLY A 18 -13.23 -28.73 18.66
N GLN A 19 -12.92 -27.92 17.65
CA GLN A 19 -13.87 -27.59 16.58
C GLN A 19 -14.12 -28.80 15.68
N ALA A 20 -15.39 -29.07 15.36
CA ALA A 20 -15.78 -30.13 14.41
C ALA A 20 -15.54 -29.63 12.98
N VAL A 21 -14.71 -30.35 12.22
CA VAL A 21 -14.39 -30.07 10.82
C VAL A 21 -15.00 -31.11 9.90
N LYS A 22 -15.43 -30.69 8.71
CA LYS A 22 -15.94 -31.56 7.65
C LYS A 22 -14.87 -31.81 6.59
N ALA A 23 -15.06 -32.84 5.79
CA ALA A 23 -14.19 -33.08 4.64
C ALA A 23 -14.28 -31.92 3.65
N GLY A 24 -13.12 -31.29 3.35
CA GLY A 24 -13.03 -30.10 2.50
C GLY A 24 -12.81 -28.79 3.25
N ASP A 25 -12.96 -28.77 4.59
CA ASP A 25 -12.68 -27.57 5.38
C ASP A 25 -11.17 -27.26 5.39
N ILE A 26 -10.85 -25.96 5.33
CA ILE A 26 -9.47 -25.49 5.37
C ILE A 26 -8.99 -25.47 6.83
N ILE A 27 -8.04 -26.31 7.17
CA ILE A 27 -7.47 -26.43 8.51
C ILE A 27 -6.30 -25.46 8.71
N VAL A 28 -5.48 -25.28 7.67
CA VAL A 28 -4.27 -24.45 7.70
C VAL A 28 -4.18 -23.60 6.45
N LYS A 29 -3.85 -22.33 6.62
CA LYS A 29 -3.49 -21.40 5.55
C LYS A 29 -1.99 -21.18 5.55
N ILE A 30 -1.36 -21.34 4.42
CA ILE A 30 0.04 -21.00 4.22
C ILE A 30 0.07 -19.67 3.49
N PRO A 31 0.58 -18.58 4.11
CA PRO A 31 0.77 -17.34 3.38
C PRO A 31 1.70 -17.65 2.20
N ARG A 32 1.24 -17.34 0.99
CA ARG A 32 2.16 -17.40 -0.15
C ARG A 32 3.21 -16.34 0.11
N ALA A 33 4.46 -16.75 0.32
CA ALA A 33 5.57 -15.84 0.28
C ALA A 33 5.47 -15.12 -1.07
N VAL A 34 5.22 -13.82 -1.03
CA VAL A 34 5.33 -12.96 -2.20
C VAL A 34 6.80 -12.99 -2.55
N GLY A 35 7.20 -14.05 -3.23
CA GLY A 35 8.55 -14.16 -3.77
C GLY A 35 8.67 -13.02 -4.78
N LYS A 36 9.52 -12.05 -4.50
CA LYS A 36 10.00 -11.05 -5.46
C LYS A 36 10.66 -11.68 -6.70
N ALA A 37 10.46 -12.98 -6.90
CA ALA A 37 11.06 -13.81 -7.96
C ALA A 37 10.49 -13.51 -9.37
N GLY A 38 9.48 -12.63 -9.48
CA GLY A 38 8.89 -12.28 -10.77
C GLY A 38 9.49 -11.05 -11.44
N ASP A 39 10.33 -10.29 -10.75
CA ASP A 39 10.83 -9.02 -11.27
C ASP A 39 12.32 -9.10 -11.66
N ILE A 40 12.61 -9.90 -12.68
CA ILE A 40 13.93 -9.93 -13.33
C ILE A 40 14.22 -8.60 -14.07
N THR A 41 13.20 -7.78 -14.32
CA THR A 41 13.30 -6.43 -14.88
C THR A 41 13.61 -5.36 -13.85
N GLY A 42 13.71 -5.73 -12.58
CA GLY A 42 13.84 -4.86 -11.42
C GLY A 42 15.21 -4.26 -11.15
N GLY A 43 16.10 -4.18 -12.10
CA GLY A 43 17.40 -3.54 -11.94
C GLY A 43 17.34 -2.02 -11.84
N LEU A 44 18.35 -1.33 -12.35
CA LEU A 44 18.43 0.14 -12.41
C LEU A 44 17.15 0.82 -12.97
N PRO A 45 16.44 0.25 -13.97
CA PRO A 45 15.16 0.82 -14.43
C PRO A 45 14.11 0.95 -13.31
N ARG A 46 14.05 -0.01 -12.38
CA ARG A 46 13.11 0.07 -11.25
C ARG A 46 13.46 1.20 -10.28
N VAL A 47 14.74 1.45 -10.05
CA VAL A 47 15.19 2.59 -9.21
C VAL A 47 14.77 3.91 -9.82
N THR A 48 14.95 4.07 -11.14
CA THR A 48 14.51 5.27 -11.87
C THR A 48 13.00 5.44 -11.79
N GLU A 49 12.23 4.38 -12.00
CA GLU A 49 10.77 4.38 -11.88
C GLU A 49 10.29 4.82 -10.49
N LEU A 50 10.96 4.34 -9.42
CA LEU A 50 10.63 4.72 -8.05
C LEU A 50 10.94 6.20 -7.76
N PHE A 51 12.11 6.71 -8.17
CA PHE A 51 12.48 8.11 -7.96
C PHE A 51 11.71 9.10 -8.84
N GLU A 52 11.23 8.66 -9.99
CA GLU A 52 10.34 9.46 -10.84
C GLU A 52 8.87 9.31 -10.45
N ALA A 53 8.56 8.47 -9.46
CA ALA A 53 7.20 8.15 -9.00
C ALA A 53 6.26 7.72 -10.14
N ARG A 54 6.79 6.99 -11.14
CA ARG A 54 6.02 6.48 -12.26
C ARG A 54 5.15 5.31 -11.83
N ASN A 55 4.03 5.14 -12.53
CA ASN A 55 3.21 3.95 -12.38
C ASN A 55 3.97 2.74 -12.93
N PRO A 56 4.07 1.64 -12.18
CA PRO A 56 4.69 0.42 -12.65
C PRO A 56 3.92 -0.18 -13.84
N SER A 57 4.63 -0.92 -14.70
CA SER A 57 4.02 -1.61 -15.84
C SER A 57 3.00 -2.67 -15.41
N ASN A 58 3.20 -3.29 -14.25
CA ASN A 58 2.29 -4.25 -13.65
C ASN A 58 1.94 -3.81 -12.22
N PRO A 59 0.99 -2.86 -12.03
CA PRO A 59 0.63 -2.37 -10.71
C PRO A 59 -0.14 -3.46 -9.93
N ALA A 60 0.16 -3.61 -8.65
CA ALA A 60 -0.63 -4.43 -7.75
C ALA A 60 -1.97 -3.73 -7.43
N VAL A 61 -3.03 -4.49 -7.23
CA VAL A 61 -4.26 -3.96 -6.64
C VAL A 61 -4.10 -3.99 -5.13
N VAL A 62 -4.31 -2.85 -4.49
CA VAL A 62 -4.08 -2.65 -3.04
C VAL A 62 -5.41 -2.38 -2.34
N SER A 63 -5.58 -2.90 -1.12
CA SER A 63 -6.75 -2.57 -0.30
C SER A 63 -6.63 -1.16 0.27
N GLU A 64 -7.66 -0.35 0.13
CA GLU A 64 -7.73 1.00 0.69
C GLU A 64 -8.25 1.01 2.14
N ILE A 65 -8.96 -0.03 2.54
CA ILE A 65 -9.58 -0.15 3.86
C ILE A 65 -9.13 -1.42 4.58
N ASP A 66 -9.23 -1.39 5.90
CA ASP A 66 -9.07 -2.60 6.73
C ASP A 66 -10.35 -3.41 6.68
N GLY A 67 -10.26 -4.71 6.46
CA GLY A 67 -11.46 -5.53 6.44
C GLY A 67 -11.24 -7.00 6.12
N GLU A 68 -12.33 -7.73 6.11
CA GLU A 68 -12.41 -9.13 5.73
C GLU A 68 -12.69 -9.28 4.24
N ILE A 69 -12.03 -10.23 3.62
CA ILE A 69 -12.13 -10.48 2.18
C ILE A 69 -13.25 -11.46 1.89
N THR A 70 -14.07 -11.11 0.92
CA THR A 70 -15.03 -12.01 0.28
C THR A 70 -14.75 -12.07 -1.23
N MET A 71 -14.66 -13.28 -1.76
CA MET A 71 -14.46 -13.48 -3.20
C MET A 71 -15.77 -13.34 -3.96
N GLY A 72 -15.85 -12.32 -4.81
CA GLY A 72 -17.01 -12.07 -5.66
C GLY A 72 -17.00 -12.88 -6.98
N LYS A 73 -17.94 -12.54 -7.85
CA LYS A 73 -18.11 -13.18 -9.16
C LYS A 73 -17.03 -12.75 -10.15
N ILE A 74 -16.74 -13.64 -11.10
CA ILE A 74 -15.88 -13.29 -12.24
C ILE A 74 -16.74 -12.55 -13.27
N LYS A 75 -16.31 -11.32 -13.62
CA LYS A 75 -16.96 -10.46 -14.62
C LYS A 75 -15.95 -10.04 -15.69
N ARG A 76 -16.22 -10.33 -16.94
CA ARG A 76 -15.42 -9.89 -18.11
C ARG A 76 -13.91 -10.15 -17.96
N GLY A 77 -13.50 -11.33 -17.48
CA GLY A 77 -12.09 -11.67 -17.30
C GLY A 77 -11.40 -11.07 -16.04
N ASN A 78 -12.18 -10.41 -15.17
CA ASN A 78 -11.71 -9.90 -13.88
C ASN A 78 -12.44 -10.62 -12.74
N ARG A 79 -11.74 -10.94 -11.66
CA ARG A 79 -12.33 -11.41 -10.42
C ARG A 79 -12.62 -10.21 -9.51
N GLU A 80 -13.84 -10.16 -9.00
CA GLU A 80 -14.24 -9.18 -7.99
C GLU A 80 -13.74 -9.66 -6.62
N ILE A 81 -13.05 -8.79 -5.89
CA ILE A 81 -12.65 -8.98 -4.49
C ILE A 81 -13.37 -7.91 -3.69
N ILE A 82 -14.09 -8.32 -2.68
CA ILE A 82 -14.86 -7.43 -1.81
C ILE A 82 -14.16 -7.38 -0.46
N VAL A 83 -13.85 -6.20 0.01
CA VAL A 83 -13.30 -5.97 1.35
C VAL A 83 -14.38 -5.29 2.18
N THR A 84 -14.74 -5.91 3.30
CA THR A 84 -15.77 -5.41 4.22
C THR A 84 -15.11 -5.01 5.52
N SER A 85 -15.17 -3.72 5.85
CA SER A 85 -14.64 -3.21 7.12
C SER A 85 -15.56 -3.57 8.29
N LYS A 86 -15.00 -3.59 9.50
CA LYS A 86 -15.77 -3.72 10.75
C LYS A 86 -16.78 -2.58 10.96
N THR A 87 -16.56 -1.43 10.32
CA THR A 87 -17.49 -0.28 10.33
C THR A 87 -18.65 -0.43 9.37
N GLY A 88 -18.70 -1.50 8.57
CA GLY A 88 -19.73 -1.73 7.55
C GLY A 88 -19.43 -1.10 6.18
N GLU A 89 -18.28 -0.45 6.02
CA GLU A 89 -17.84 0.03 4.72
C GLU A 89 -17.44 -1.14 3.83
N VAL A 90 -17.89 -1.12 2.56
CA VAL A 90 -17.63 -2.17 1.58
C VAL A 90 -16.97 -1.57 0.36
N LYS A 91 -15.75 -2.02 0.04
CA LYS A 91 -15.06 -1.67 -1.21
C LYS A 91 -14.87 -2.90 -2.11
N LYS A 92 -15.04 -2.68 -3.42
CA LYS A 92 -14.96 -3.71 -4.45
C LYS A 92 -13.79 -3.44 -5.36
N TYR A 93 -12.92 -4.43 -5.50
CA TYR A 93 -11.74 -4.38 -6.34
C TYR A 93 -11.86 -5.38 -7.48
N LEU A 94 -11.46 -4.97 -8.69
CA LEU A 94 -11.46 -5.84 -9.86
C LEU A 94 -10.02 -6.24 -10.18
N VAL A 95 -9.71 -7.50 -10.03
CA VAL A 95 -8.39 -8.07 -10.31
C VAL A 95 -8.46 -8.90 -11.58
N ASN A 96 -7.60 -8.62 -12.54
CA ASN A 96 -7.51 -9.39 -13.77
C ASN A 96 -7.12 -10.85 -13.46
N LEU A 97 -7.74 -11.81 -14.15
CA LEU A 97 -7.46 -13.25 -13.97
C LEU A 97 -6.02 -13.64 -14.36
N SER A 98 -5.33 -12.82 -15.16
CA SER A 98 -3.90 -13.03 -15.46
C SER A 98 -2.98 -12.77 -14.26
N LYS A 99 -3.46 -12.01 -13.26
CA LYS A 99 -2.72 -11.71 -12.04
C LYS A 99 -2.95 -12.77 -10.98
N GLN A 100 -1.91 -13.10 -10.25
CA GLN A 100 -2.03 -13.98 -9.11
C GLN A 100 -2.67 -13.24 -7.94
N ILE A 101 -3.74 -13.79 -7.38
CA ILE A 101 -4.37 -13.27 -6.17
C ILE A 101 -3.59 -13.78 -4.97
N LEU A 102 -3.19 -12.88 -4.08
CA LEU A 102 -2.35 -13.17 -2.91
C LEU A 102 -3.16 -13.48 -1.66
N VAL A 103 -4.44 -13.14 -1.68
CA VAL A 103 -5.36 -13.24 -0.54
C VAL A 103 -6.38 -14.34 -0.76
N GLN A 104 -6.96 -14.85 0.31
CA GLN A 104 -7.98 -15.90 0.30
C GLN A 104 -9.29 -15.38 0.90
N GLU A 105 -10.36 -16.14 0.69
CA GLU A 105 -11.65 -15.85 1.31
C GLU A 105 -11.55 -15.89 2.84
N ASN A 106 -12.23 -14.94 3.50
CA ASN A 106 -12.21 -14.72 4.95
C ASN A 106 -10.83 -14.31 5.52
N ASP A 107 -9.89 -13.88 4.67
CA ASP A 107 -8.66 -13.28 5.18
C ASP A 107 -8.93 -11.86 5.66
N TYR A 108 -8.32 -11.47 6.78
CA TYR A 108 -8.34 -10.09 7.23
C TYR A 108 -7.14 -9.33 6.68
N VAL A 109 -7.40 -8.27 5.95
CA VAL A 109 -6.37 -7.41 5.36
C VAL A 109 -6.39 -6.01 5.99
N ARG A 110 -5.23 -5.38 6.01
CA ARG A 110 -5.08 -3.98 6.43
C ARG A 110 -5.00 -3.08 5.21
N ALA A 111 -5.36 -1.82 5.38
CA ALA A 111 -5.17 -0.80 4.37
C ALA A 111 -3.70 -0.78 3.88
N GLY A 112 -3.53 -0.76 2.56
CA GLY A 112 -2.23 -0.85 1.91
C GLY A 112 -1.66 -2.28 1.76
N THR A 113 -2.45 -3.33 2.03
CA THR A 113 -2.05 -4.71 1.73
C THR A 113 -2.33 -5.03 0.27
N PRO A 114 -1.36 -5.59 -0.50
CA PRO A 114 -1.60 -6.00 -1.87
C PRO A 114 -2.54 -7.20 -1.95
N LEU A 115 -3.57 -7.10 -2.78
CA LEU A 115 -4.54 -8.16 -3.06
C LEU A 115 -4.09 -9.04 -4.24
N SER A 116 -3.29 -8.49 -5.15
CA SER A 116 -2.73 -9.18 -6.30
C SER A 116 -1.21 -9.02 -6.38
N ASP A 117 -0.58 -9.87 -7.17
CA ASP A 117 0.82 -9.71 -7.53
C ASP A 117 1.05 -8.41 -8.32
N GLY A 118 2.29 -7.94 -8.34
CA GLY A 118 2.71 -6.71 -8.99
C GLY A 118 3.41 -5.73 -8.04
N ALA A 119 3.86 -4.62 -8.56
CA ALA A 119 4.52 -3.58 -7.80
C ALA A 119 3.47 -2.60 -7.25
N ILE A 120 3.59 -2.23 -5.98
CA ILE A 120 2.69 -1.25 -5.38
C ILE A 120 3.08 0.13 -5.92
N THR A 121 2.07 0.93 -6.28
CA THR A 121 2.27 2.30 -6.75
C THR A 121 2.57 3.21 -5.56
N PRO A 122 3.63 4.04 -5.59
CA PRO A 122 3.91 4.99 -4.50
C PRO A 122 2.74 5.94 -4.21
N ALA A 123 1.98 6.31 -5.25
CA ALA A 123 0.79 7.15 -5.11
C ALA A 123 -0.31 6.49 -4.26
N ASP A 124 -0.54 5.18 -4.43
CA ASP A 124 -1.53 4.45 -3.62
C ASP A 124 -1.11 4.40 -2.15
N ILE A 125 0.19 4.18 -1.89
CA ILE A 125 0.70 4.19 -0.51
C ILE A 125 0.55 5.57 0.12
N LEU A 126 0.81 6.63 -0.65
CA LEU A 126 0.65 8.01 -0.18
C LEU A 126 -0.81 8.30 0.21
N ALA A 127 -1.75 7.91 -0.65
CA ALA A 127 -3.18 8.13 -0.41
C ALA A 127 -3.71 7.31 0.79
N ILE A 128 -3.23 6.06 0.95
CA ILE A 128 -3.76 5.14 1.95
C ILE A 128 -3.06 5.27 3.31
N LYS A 129 -1.71 5.32 3.30
CA LYS A 129 -0.89 5.26 4.53
C LYS A 129 -0.20 6.57 4.88
N GLY A 130 -0.23 7.55 3.98
CA GLY A 130 0.37 8.86 4.18
C GLY A 130 1.88 8.94 3.86
N PRO A 131 2.48 10.12 4.07
CA PRO A 131 3.82 10.45 3.56
C PRO A 131 4.93 9.62 4.21
N THR A 132 4.84 9.31 5.50
CA THR A 132 5.89 8.55 6.21
C THR A 132 6.03 7.13 5.64
N ALA A 133 4.90 6.47 5.38
CA ALA A 133 4.89 5.11 4.82
C ALA A 133 5.45 5.06 3.39
N VAL A 134 5.20 6.09 2.59
CA VAL A 134 5.79 6.22 1.24
C VAL A 134 7.30 6.39 1.31
N GLN A 135 7.81 7.21 2.23
CA GLN A 135 9.25 7.41 2.41
C GLN A 135 9.95 6.08 2.73
N GLU A 136 9.41 5.36 3.72
CA GLU A 136 9.92 4.05 4.10
C GLU A 136 9.85 3.03 2.95
N TYR A 137 8.74 3.00 2.23
CA TYR A 137 8.55 2.12 1.08
C TYR A 137 9.59 2.36 -0.02
N ILE A 138 9.80 3.63 -0.42
CA ILE A 138 10.75 3.95 -1.50
C ILE A 138 12.16 3.57 -1.09
N VAL A 139 12.59 3.90 0.14
CA VAL A 139 13.94 3.56 0.64
C VAL A 139 14.14 2.05 0.65
N ASN A 140 13.17 1.28 1.15
CA ASN A 140 13.26 -0.17 1.22
C ASN A 140 13.30 -0.82 -0.17
N GLU A 141 12.42 -0.40 -1.08
CA GLU A 141 12.39 -0.93 -2.46
C GLU A 141 13.69 -0.65 -3.23
N VAL A 142 14.23 0.58 -3.10
CA VAL A 142 15.51 0.93 -3.73
C VAL A 142 16.66 0.12 -3.14
N GLN A 143 16.71 -0.03 -1.82
CA GLN A 143 17.72 -0.86 -1.14
C GLN A 143 17.65 -2.32 -1.57
N ASP A 144 16.45 -2.86 -1.70
CA ASP A 144 16.28 -4.25 -2.14
C ASP A 144 16.83 -4.47 -3.56
N VAL A 145 16.60 -3.52 -4.48
CA VAL A 145 17.20 -3.59 -5.82
C VAL A 145 18.73 -3.62 -5.77
N TYR A 146 19.35 -2.74 -4.98
CA TYR A 146 20.81 -2.71 -4.85
C TYR A 146 21.36 -3.95 -4.14
N ARG A 147 20.67 -4.45 -3.10
CA ARG A 147 21.06 -5.69 -2.40
C ARG A 147 21.05 -6.90 -3.32
N LEU A 148 20.04 -7.01 -4.19
CA LEU A 148 19.96 -8.07 -5.20
C LEU A 148 21.13 -8.02 -6.19
N GLN A 149 21.70 -6.85 -6.44
CA GLN A 149 22.89 -6.66 -7.27
C GLN A 149 24.21 -6.78 -6.49
N GLY A 150 24.15 -7.11 -5.20
CA GLY A 150 25.35 -7.22 -4.34
C GLY A 150 25.98 -5.89 -3.94
N VAL A 151 25.32 -4.77 -4.19
CA VAL A 151 25.81 -3.42 -3.87
C VAL A 151 25.29 -3.01 -2.49
N LYS A 152 26.19 -2.57 -1.61
CA LYS A 152 25.86 -2.05 -0.28
C LYS A 152 25.93 -0.53 -0.30
N ILE A 153 24.80 0.13 -0.10
CA ILE A 153 24.69 1.59 -0.02
C ILE A 153 24.02 1.94 1.32
N ASN A 154 24.45 3.03 1.95
CA ASN A 154 23.85 3.49 3.18
C ASN A 154 22.49 4.17 2.87
N ASP A 155 21.47 3.88 3.67
CA ASP A 155 20.09 4.38 3.51
C ASP A 155 20.04 5.92 3.47
N LYS A 156 20.94 6.60 4.17
CA LYS A 156 21.01 8.08 4.21
C LYS A 156 21.09 8.73 2.84
N HIS A 157 21.73 8.07 1.86
CA HIS A 157 21.81 8.60 0.50
C HIS A 157 20.44 8.63 -0.18
N PHE A 158 19.61 7.60 0.05
CA PHE A 158 18.26 7.54 -0.50
C PHE A 158 17.30 8.43 0.28
N GLU A 159 17.44 8.50 1.60
CA GLU A 159 16.63 9.36 2.46
C GLU A 159 16.74 10.84 2.05
N ILE A 160 17.93 11.31 1.68
CA ILE A 160 18.11 12.68 1.18
C ILE A 160 17.33 12.93 -0.11
N ILE A 161 17.35 11.97 -1.04
CA ILE A 161 16.63 12.09 -2.31
C ILE A 161 15.12 12.08 -2.04
N VAL A 162 14.64 11.13 -1.24
CA VAL A 162 13.21 11.00 -0.89
C VAL A 162 12.72 12.25 -0.15
N ARG A 163 13.50 12.79 0.77
CA ARG A 163 13.21 14.08 1.42
C ARG A 163 13.00 15.20 0.40
N GLN A 164 13.83 15.26 -0.64
CA GLN A 164 13.73 16.28 -1.68
C GLN A 164 12.48 16.06 -2.57
N MET A 165 12.11 14.80 -2.85
CA MET A 165 10.86 14.47 -3.56
C MET A 165 9.63 14.95 -2.80
N MET A 166 9.64 14.87 -1.46
CA MET A 166 8.51 15.22 -0.59
C MET A 166 8.51 16.70 -0.16
N ARG A 167 9.30 17.53 -0.81
CA ARG A 167 9.44 18.95 -0.47
C ARG A 167 8.23 19.79 -0.92
N LYS A 168 7.55 19.39 -1.98
CA LYS A 168 6.42 20.13 -2.56
C LYS A 168 5.09 19.52 -2.17
N VAL A 169 4.08 20.38 -2.11
CA VAL A 169 2.67 20.02 -1.86
C VAL A 169 1.80 20.67 -2.92
N GLU A 170 0.73 20.00 -3.28
CA GLU A 170 -0.33 20.53 -4.14
C GLU A 170 -1.43 21.12 -3.25
N ILE A 171 -1.93 22.30 -3.62
CA ILE A 171 -2.98 22.99 -2.87
C ILE A 171 -4.34 22.47 -3.34
N ASP A 172 -5.08 21.87 -2.43
CA ASP A 172 -6.42 21.37 -2.67
C ASP A 172 -7.44 22.48 -2.46
N GLU A 173 -7.46 23.06 -1.26
CA GLU A 173 -8.28 24.19 -0.90
C GLU A 173 -7.41 25.36 -0.44
N PRO A 174 -7.34 26.48 -1.21
CA PRO A 174 -6.49 27.61 -0.86
C PRO A 174 -6.99 28.42 0.35
N GLY A 175 -8.29 28.35 0.69
CA GLY A 175 -8.90 29.12 1.77
C GLY A 175 -8.60 30.61 1.64
N ASP A 176 -8.21 31.26 2.76
CA ASP A 176 -7.84 32.68 2.81
C ASP A 176 -6.37 32.95 2.44
N THR A 177 -5.67 31.95 1.86
CA THR A 177 -4.28 32.11 1.44
C THR A 177 -4.19 32.73 0.04
N ARG A 178 -2.97 33.20 -0.33
CA ARG A 178 -2.68 33.74 -1.67
C ARG A 178 -2.52 32.67 -2.77
N PHE A 179 -2.61 31.38 -2.41
CA PHE A 179 -2.40 30.28 -3.33
C PHE A 179 -3.62 30.03 -4.22
N LEU A 180 -3.36 29.40 -5.36
CA LEU A 180 -4.42 28.93 -6.27
C LEU A 180 -4.67 27.45 -6.05
N GLU A 181 -5.88 27.01 -6.32
CA GLU A 181 -6.28 25.61 -6.37
C GLU A 181 -5.39 24.86 -7.38
N GLN A 182 -4.93 23.64 -7.01
CA GLN A 182 -3.98 22.80 -7.79
C GLN A 182 -2.58 23.43 -8.00
N GLN A 183 -2.26 24.50 -7.31
CA GLN A 183 -0.91 25.07 -7.36
C GLN A 183 0.08 24.18 -6.58
N VAL A 184 1.23 23.90 -7.18
CA VAL A 184 2.32 23.16 -6.52
C VAL A 184 3.29 24.15 -5.88
N VAL A 185 3.37 24.13 -4.55
CA VAL A 185 4.19 25.05 -3.75
C VAL A 185 5.17 24.29 -2.85
N ASP A 186 6.17 25.01 -2.32
CA ASP A 186 7.06 24.45 -1.33
C ASP A 186 6.31 24.28 0.00
N LYS A 187 6.50 23.12 0.64
CA LYS A 187 5.84 22.81 1.92
C LYS A 187 6.14 23.86 3.00
N GLN A 188 7.34 24.41 3.01
CA GLN A 188 7.70 25.44 3.98
C GLN A 188 6.92 26.75 3.70
N GLU A 189 6.84 27.17 2.45
CA GLU A 189 6.07 28.35 2.05
C GLU A 189 4.58 28.22 2.38
N PHE A 190 4.02 27.00 2.16
CA PHE A 190 2.66 26.69 2.56
C PHE A 190 2.46 26.81 4.08
N MET A 191 3.36 26.23 4.87
CA MET A 191 3.29 26.29 6.34
C MET A 191 3.40 27.73 6.87
N GLU A 192 4.26 28.53 6.28
CA GLU A 192 4.37 29.95 6.61
C GLU A 192 3.08 30.71 6.30
N ALA A 193 2.51 30.53 5.10
CA ALA A 193 1.27 31.19 4.71
C ALA A 193 0.09 30.81 5.63
N VAL A 194 -0.05 29.53 5.98
CA VAL A 194 -1.07 29.05 6.91
C VAL A 194 -0.89 29.65 8.31
N SER A 195 0.34 29.80 8.78
CA SER A 195 0.60 30.42 10.10
C SER A 195 0.16 31.88 10.16
N TYR A 196 0.32 32.64 9.08
CA TYR A 196 -0.13 34.03 9.00
C TYR A 196 -1.66 34.16 8.95
N THR A 197 -2.35 33.23 8.30
CA THR A 197 -3.84 33.25 8.26
C THR A 197 -4.45 32.94 9.63
N HIS A 198 -3.85 32.01 10.37
CA HIS A 198 -4.26 31.71 11.74
C HIS A 198 -4.02 32.87 12.73
N LEU A 199 -2.93 33.60 12.59
CA LEU A 199 -2.65 34.77 13.43
C LEU A 199 -3.64 35.90 13.16
N ARG A 200 -4.02 36.14 11.90
CA ARG A 200 -5.05 37.14 11.57
C ARG A 200 -6.43 36.82 12.13
N ALA A 201 -6.82 35.54 12.17
CA ALA A 201 -8.09 35.14 12.76
C ALA A 201 -8.14 35.39 14.29
N HIS A 202 -7.00 35.38 14.97
CA HIS A 202 -6.91 35.69 16.40
C HIS A 202 -6.90 37.21 16.66
N GLU A 203 -6.37 38.03 15.77
CA GLU A 203 -6.33 39.48 15.92
C GLU A 203 -7.68 40.15 15.61
N THR A 204 -8.52 39.58 14.77
CA THR A 204 -9.86 40.09 14.46
C THR A 204 -10.93 39.77 15.51
N GLY A 205 -10.61 38.94 16.50
CA GLY A 205 -11.53 38.61 17.62
C GLY A 205 -11.43 39.55 18.82
N ALA A 206 -10.69 40.66 18.75
CA ALA A 206 -10.43 41.57 19.86
C ALA A 206 -11.02 43.00 19.66
N TYR A 207 -12.20 43.12 19.03
CA TYR A 207 -12.98 44.36 19.05
C TYR A 207 -14.44 44.06 19.37
#